data_91feb2d75d0d95c68be1e47310ca297c
#
_entry.id   91feb2d75d0d95c68be1e47310ca297c
#
_cell.length_a   1.000
_cell.length_b   1.000
_cell.length_c   1.000
_cell.angle_alpha   90.00
_cell.angle_beta   90.00
_cell.angle_gamma   90.00
#
_symmetry.space_group_name_H-M   'P 1'
#
loop_
_entity.id
_entity.type
_entity.pdbx_description
1 polymer ?
#
loop_
_entity_poly.entity_id
_entity_poly.type
_entity_poly.pdbx_seq_one_letter_code
_entity_poly.pdbx_strand_id
1 'polypeptide(L)'
;EQRSSRSSRPRRAPREGAPARAPHTTPNAPVHTPRVSEELQEVYQFAEDTLDTEVWFVALGAQESGNAGINQFIEAHREDLRGAMIVSLEGLGAGTLGYGNTEGIFKKHSPSTRLKRFLHTASQATGISLAQSDQTWRNSTANAAMAAGLQAVSIMGLDGNKPALYAQSDDVLENIDEELMKRNADFVMKFLKAF
;
A
#
# COMPACT_ATOMS: atom_id res chain seq x y z
N GLU A 1 65.97 28.64 -15.40
CA GLU A 1 65.19 29.09 -14.16
C GLU A 1 64.04 29.92 -14.60
N GLN A 2 62.84 29.31 -14.67
CA GLN A 2 61.60 30.05 -14.82
C GLN A 2 60.61 29.55 -13.74
N ARG A 3 60.39 30.41 -12.75
CA ARG A 3 59.42 30.23 -11.70
C ARG A 3 58.01 30.41 -12.28
N SER A 4 57.20 29.33 -12.22
CA SER A 4 55.79 29.35 -12.51
C SER A 4 55.01 29.96 -11.32
N SER A 5 54.43 31.13 -11.55
CA SER A 5 53.53 31.77 -10.61
C SER A 5 52.12 31.11 -10.66
N ARG A 6 51.72 30.40 -9.59
CA ARG A 6 50.37 29.90 -9.42
C ARG A 6 49.45 31.06 -9.07
N SER A 7 48.51 31.37 -9.98
CA SER A 7 47.38 32.26 -9.77
C SER A 7 46.38 31.58 -8.86
N SER A 8 46.21 32.13 -7.65
CA SER A 8 45.16 31.74 -6.72
C SER A 8 43.83 32.38 -7.14
N ARG A 9 42.88 31.55 -7.61
CA ARG A 9 41.49 31.99 -7.80
C ARG A 9 40.81 32.20 -6.45
N PRO A 10 40.05 33.29 -6.25
CA PRO A 10 39.30 33.54 -5.01
C PRO A 10 38.16 32.51 -4.88
N ARG A 11 38.03 31.93 -3.69
CA ARG A 11 36.89 31.08 -3.30
C ARG A 11 35.60 31.91 -3.37
N ARG A 12 34.65 31.46 -4.19
CA ARG A 12 33.30 32.04 -4.25
C ARG A 12 32.59 31.74 -2.93
N ALA A 13 32.09 32.76 -2.28
CA ALA A 13 31.27 32.67 -1.08
C ALA A 13 29.98 31.85 -1.35
N PRO A 14 29.44 31.12 -0.34
CA PRO A 14 28.16 30.45 -0.48
C PRO A 14 27.06 31.47 -0.75
N ARG A 15 26.26 31.23 -1.78
CA ARG A 15 25.03 31.99 -2.02
C ARG A 15 24.03 31.63 -0.91
N GLU A 16 23.68 32.56 -0.09
CA GLU A 16 22.58 32.49 0.82
C GLU A 16 21.26 32.23 0.07
N GLY A 17 20.55 31.22 0.59
CA GLY A 17 19.10 31.09 0.63
C GLY A 17 18.33 31.49 -0.63
N ALA A 18 18.24 30.60 -1.61
CA ALA A 18 17.04 30.58 -2.43
C ALA A 18 15.89 30.01 -1.57
N PRO A 19 14.73 30.69 -1.51
CA PRO A 19 13.59 30.17 -0.75
C PRO A 19 13.21 28.80 -1.31
N ALA A 20 12.98 27.84 -0.42
CA ALA A 20 12.50 26.52 -0.76
C ALA A 20 11.24 26.68 -1.62
N ARG A 21 11.31 26.18 -2.85
CA ARG A 21 10.19 26.18 -3.78
C ARG A 21 9.07 25.37 -3.14
N ALA A 22 7.95 26.02 -2.87
CA ALA A 22 6.75 25.34 -2.39
C ALA A 22 6.43 24.14 -3.29
N PRO A 23 5.97 23.02 -2.74
CA PRO A 23 5.57 21.88 -3.55
C PRO A 23 4.51 22.34 -4.55
N HIS A 24 4.75 22.05 -5.83
CA HIS A 24 3.75 22.28 -6.86
C HIS A 24 2.56 21.37 -6.57
N THR A 25 1.54 21.93 -5.94
CA THR A 25 0.22 21.34 -5.95
C THR A 25 -0.28 21.45 -7.38
N THR A 26 -0.32 20.32 -8.10
CA THR A 26 -1.11 20.21 -9.31
C THR A 26 -2.56 20.50 -8.92
N PRO A 27 -3.21 21.48 -9.53
CA PRO A 27 -4.62 21.73 -9.25
C PRO A 27 -5.44 20.58 -9.84
N ASN A 28 -6.22 19.94 -8.99
CA ASN A 28 -7.41 19.18 -9.33
C ASN A 28 -7.25 17.82 -10.04
N ALA A 29 -6.84 16.80 -9.29
CA ALA A 29 -7.67 15.62 -9.30
C ALA A 29 -8.76 15.84 -8.23
N PRO A 30 -10.05 15.63 -8.52
CA PRO A 30 -11.07 15.69 -7.49
C PRO A 30 -10.80 14.56 -6.51
N VAL A 31 -10.33 14.91 -5.32
CA VAL A 31 -10.30 13.98 -4.18
C VAL A 31 -11.77 13.73 -3.83
N HIS A 32 -12.33 12.65 -4.33
CA HIS A 32 -13.65 12.18 -3.93
C HIS A 32 -13.56 11.56 -2.53
N THR A 33 -13.35 12.41 -1.55
CA THR A 33 -13.20 12.09 -0.12
C THR A 33 -14.50 11.69 0.60
N PRO A 34 -15.74 11.99 0.14
CA PRO A 34 -16.92 11.70 0.97
C PRO A 34 -17.26 10.21 1.08
N ARG A 35 -17.17 9.43 -0.01
CA ARG A 35 -17.57 8.00 0.03
C ARG A 35 -16.55 7.11 0.73
N VAL A 36 -15.28 7.32 0.49
CA VAL A 36 -14.21 6.60 1.20
C VAL A 36 -14.29 6.86 2.71
N SER A 37 -14.75 8.04 3.15
CA SER A 37 -14.90 8.35 4.58
C SER A 37 -16.09 7.64 5.23
N GLU A 38 -17.20 7.42 4.53
CA GLU A 38 -18.35 6.70 5.06
C GLU A 38 -18.08 5.19 5.17
N GLU A 39 -17.52 4.59 4.14
CA GLU A 39 -17.10 3.17 4.18
C GLU A 39 -16.01 2.91 5.21
N LEU A 40 -15.05 3.80 5.34
CA LEU A 40 -14.03 3.72 6.40
C LEU A 40 -14.66 3.91 7.79
N GLN A 41 -15.70 4.74 7.96
CA GLN A 41 -16.39 4.89 9.23
C GLN A 41 -17.19 3.64 9.62
N GLU A 42 -17.86 2.99 8.67
CA GLU A 42 -18.55 1.72 8.94
C GLU A 42 -17.56 0.62 9.35
N VAL A 43 -16.40 0.54 8.67
CA VAL A 43 -15.33 -0.39 9.01
C VAL A 43 -14.70 -0.05 10.36
N TYR A 44 -14.54 1.23 10.68
CA TYR A 44 -14.04 1.71 11.98
C TYR A 44 -14.98 1.34 13.11
N GLN A 45 -16.28 1.64 12.97
CA GLN A 45 -17.30 1.38 13.99
C GLN A 45 -17.46 -0.12 14.24
N PHE A 46 -17.30 -0.91 13.20
CA PHE A 46 -17.35 -2.36 13.29
C PHE A 46 -16.08 -2.95 13.97
N ALA A 47 -14.92 -2.32 13.79
CA ALA A 47 -13.67 -2.74 14.42
C ALA A 47 -13.66 -2.47 15.93
N GLU A 48 -14.21 -1.34 16.38
CA GLU A 48 -14.30 -1.01 17.80
C GLU A 48 -15.17 -1.99 18.59
N ASP A 49 -16.24 -2.52 17.98
CA ASP A 49 -17.23 -3.36 18.70
C ASP A 49 -16.84 -4.85 18.76
N THR A 50 -15.85 -5.32 18.00
CA THR A 50 -15.72 -6.78 17.75
C THR A 50 -14.29 -7.33 17.68
N LEU A 51 -13.26 -6.50 17.78
CA LEU A 51 -11.86 -6.96 17.66
C LEU A 51 -11.10 -6.74 18.97
N ASP A 52 -10.49 -7.83 19.49
CA ASP A 52 -9.53 -7.75 20.61
C ASP A 52 -8.16 -7.23 20.14
N THR A 53 -8.11 -6.58 18.98
CA THR A 53 -6.90 -6.14 18.31
C THR A 53 -7.06 -4.70 17.85
N GLU A 54 -6.08 -3.86 18.12
CA GLU A 54 -6.04 -2.50 17.58
C GLU A 54 -5.83 -2.54 16.07
N VAL A 55 -6.65 -1.81 15.33
CA VAL A 55 -6.59 -1.72 13.86
C VAL A 55 -6.31 -0.28 13.45
N TRP A 56 -5.26 -0.09 12.68
CA TRP A 56 -4.91 1.19 12.09
C TRP A 56 -5.28 1.22 10.61
N PHE A 57 -6.05 2.22 10.21
CA PHE A 57 -6.33 2.50 8.79
C PHE A 57 -5.39 3.59 8.30
N VAL A 58 -4.50 3.22 7.39
CA VAL A 58 -3.42 4.09 6.93
C VAL A 58 -3.54 4.32 5.44
N ALA A 59 -3.87 5.55 5.03
CA ALA A 59 -3.83 5.96 3.63
C ALA A 59 -2.39 6.32 3.25
N LEU A 60 -1.79 5.56 2.36
CA LEU A 60 -0.41 5.72 1.92
C LEU A 60 -0.34 6.33 0.53
N GLY A 61 0.60 7.24 0.34
CA GLY A 61 0.95 7.77 -0.98
C GLY A 61 2.29 7.25 -1.49
N ALA A 62 2.66 7.71 -2.69
CA ALA A 62 3.98 7.51 -3.27
C ALA A 62 4.40 6.02 -3.44
N GLN A 63 3.44 5.13 -3.72
CA GLN A 63 3.72 3.72 -4.00
C GLN A 63 4.62 3.57 -5.22
N GLU A 64 4.29 4.23 -6.32
CA GLU A 64 5.07 4.21 -7.57
C GLU A 64 6.43 4.92 -7.45
N SER A 65 6.65 5.68 -6.38
CA SER A 65 7.93 6.31 -6.05
C SER A 65 8.77 5.45 -5.09
N GLY A 66 8.87 4.16 -5.35
CA GLY A 66 9.66 3.23 -4.55
C GLY A 66 9.06 2.89 -3.20
N ASN A 67 7.73 2.93 -3.09
CA ASN A 67 7.00 2.69 -1.83
C ASN A 67 7.40 3.66 -0.71
N ALA A 68 7.66 4.94 -1.05
CA ALA A 68 8.16 5.92 -0.09
C ALA A 68 7.21 6.10 1.11
N GLY A 69 5.89 6.08 0.88
CA GLY A 69 4.89 6.23 1.94
C GLY A 69 4.99 5.13 3.00
N ILE A 70 4.94 3.86 2.59
CA ILE A 70 5.05 2.75 3.54
C ILE A 70 6.42 2.69 4.22
N ASN A 71 7.50 3.01 3.52
CA ASN A 71 8.83 3.01 4.11
C ASN A 71 8.96 4.07 5.22
N GLN A 72 8.45 5.28 4.98
CA GLN A 72 8.42 6.34 5.99
C GLN A 72 7.50 5.99 7.17
N PHE A 73 6.33 5.41 6.90
CA PHE A 73 5.42 4.95 7.93
C PHE A 73 6.07 3.90 8.84
N ILE A 74 6.72 2.89 8.27
CA ILE A 74 7.43 1.84 9.02
C ILE A 74 8.58 2.45 9.85
N GLU A 75 9.31 3.40 9.30
CA GLU A 75 10.39 4.05 10.01
C GLU A 75 9.88 4.86 11.22
N ALA A 76 8.81 5.64 11.02
CA ALA A 76 8.21 6.47 12.06
C ALA A 76 7.57 5.65 13.21
N HIS A 77 6.99 4.48 12.89
CA HIS A 77 6.22 3.64 13.82
C HIS A 77 6.88 2.29 14.11
N ARG A 78 8.19 2.20 14.00
CA ARG A 78 8.94 0.94 14.12
C ARG A 78 8.66 0.17 15.42
N GLU A 79 8.50 0.88 16.51
CA GLU A 79 8.24 0.27 17.83
C GLU A 79 6.79 -0.22 17.94
N ASP A 80 5.83 0.57 17.43
CA ASP A 80 4.41 0.25 17.46
C ASP A 80 4.08 -0.96 16.56
N LEU A 81 4.84 -1.12 15.48
CA LEU A 81 4.65 -2.20 14.50
C LEU A 81 5.28 -3.54 14.92
N ARG A 82 5.83 -3.65 16.12
CA ARG A 82 6.36 -4.94 16.61
C ARG A 82 5.25 -5.97 16.76
N GLY A 83 5.32 -7.02 15.95
CA GLY A 83 4.32 -8.07 15.93
C GLY A 83 3.05 -7.73 15.13
N ALA A 84 2.96 -6.53 14.57
CA ALA A 84 1.86 -6.13 13.73
C ALA A 84 1.82 -6.90 12.41
N MET A 85 0.64 -6.96 11.82
CA MET A 85 0.40 -7.48 10.48
C MET A 85 -0.05 -6.35 9.58
N ILE A 86 0.58 -6.23 8.43
CA ILE A 86 0.25 -5.22 7.42
C ILE A 86 -0.63 -5.87 6.35
N VAL A 87 -1.80 -5.30 6.15
CA VAL A 87 -2.72 -5.72 5.08
C VAL A 87 -2.80 -4.59 4.05
N SER A 88 -2.24 -4.81 2.88
CA SER A 88 -2.36 -3.86 1.77
C SER A 88 -3.62 -4.17 0.97
N LEU A 89 -4.47 -3.18 0.77
CA LEU A 89 -5.71 -3.30 0.01
C LEU A 89 -5.57 -2.54 -1.32
N GLU A 90 -5.87 -3.19 -2.44
CA GLU A 90 -5.71 -2.61 -3.76
C GLU A 90 -6.88 -3.01 -4.67
N GLY A 91 -7.55 -2.04 -5.29
CA GLY A 91 -8.53 -2.26 -6.36
C GLY A 91 -9.67 -3.21 -6.01
N LEU A 92 -10.23 -3.14 -4.80
CA LEU A 92 -11.28 -4.07 -4.35
C LEU A 92 -12.60 -3.97 -5.12
N GLY A 93 -12.83 -2.86 -5.85
CA GLY A 93 -14.02 -2.63 -6.67
C GLY A 93 -13.93 -3.15 -8.10
N ALA A 94 -12.90 -3.94 -8.46
CA ALA A 94 -12.75 -4.47 -9.80
C ALA A 94 -12.08 -5.86 -9.79
N GLY A 95 -12.36 -6.66 -10.81
CA GLY A 95 -11.74 -7.97 -11.03
C GLY A 95 -12.15 -9.06 -10.02
N THR A 96 -11.35 -10.10 -9.92
CA THR A 96 -11.56 -11.22 -9.01
C THR A 96 -10.75 -11.04 -7.73
N LEU A 97 -11.38 -11.17 -6.56
CA LEU A 97 -10.66 -11.05 -5.29
C LEU A 97 -9.55 -12.11 -5.18
N GLY A 98 -8.39 -11.65 -4.79
CA GLY A 98 -7.23 -12.52 -4.62
C GLY A 98 -6.18 -11.91 -3.69
N TYR A 99 -5.05 -12.57 -3.59
CA TYR A 99 -3.94 -12.10 -2.77
C TYR A 99 -2.58 -12.34 -3.45
N GLY A 100 -1.60 -11.53 -3.06
CA GLY A 100 -0.21 -11.70 -3.46
C GLY A 100 0.40 -12.94 -2.82
N ASN A 101 0.65 -13.98 -3.60
CA ASN A 101 1.28 -15.22 -3.14
C ASN A 101 2.80 -15.09 -3.09
N THR A 102 3.38 -14.42 -4.10
CA THR A 102 4.79 -14.06 -4.17
C THR A 102 4.91 -12.65 -4.72
N GLU A 103 5.64 -11.77 -4.06
CA GLU A 103 5.74 -10.37 -4.44
C GLU A 103 7.20 -9.90 -4.44
N GLY A 104 7.54 -8.97 -5.35
CA GLY A 104 8.84 -8.33 -5.45
C GLY A 104 9.67 -8.69 -6.66
N ILE A 105 10.35 -7.69 -7.23
CA ILE A 105 11.14 -7.82 -8.45
C ILE A 105 12.48 -8.53 -8.17
N PHE A 106 13.27 -7.97 -7.28
CA PHE A 106 14.62 -8.49 -6.99
C PHE A 106 14.62 -9.47 -5.83
N LYS A 107 14.02 -9.07 -4.72
CA LYS A 107 13.88 -9.90 -3.55
C LYS A 107 12.41 -10.28 -3.39
N LYS A 108 12.14 -11.55 -3.56
CA LYS A 108 10.79 -12.11 -3.50
C LYS A 108 10.42 -12.42 -2.07
N HIS A 109 9.22 -12.03 -1.69
CA HIS A 109 8.64 -12.32 -0.39
C HIS A 109 7.27 -12.96 -0.56
N SER A 110 6.84 -13.71 0.43
CA SER A 110 5.51 -14.35 0.46
C SER A 110 4.88 -14.17 1.83
N PRO A 111 3.57 -14.04 1.90
CA PRO A 111 2.85 -14.02 3.17
C PRO A 111 3.14 -15.29 3.98
N SER A 112 3.20 -15.15 5.30
CA SER A 112 3.43 -16.27 6.21
C SER A 112 2.31 -17.32 6.09
N THR A 113 2.61 -18.57 6.47
CA THR A 113 1.61 -19.64 6.53
C THR A 113 0.45 -19.27 7.46
N ARG A 114 0.71 -18.49 8.51
CA ARG A 114 -0.33 -17.98 9.43
C ARG A 114 -1.31 -17.07 8.68
N LEU A 115 -0.81 -16.07 7.94
CA LEU A 115 -1.65 -15.17 7.15
C LEU A 115 -2.46 -15.93 6.08
N LYS A 116 -1.84 -16.90 5.40
CA LYS A 116 -2.54 -17.75 4.42
C LYS A 116 -3.67 -18.56 5.06
N ARG A 117 -3.50 -19.03 6.30
CA ARG A 117 -4.60 -19.70 7.03
C ARG A 117 -5.75 -18.76 7.34
N PHE A 118 -5.48 -17.52 7.76
CA PHE A 118 -6.53 -16.53 8.00
C PHE A 118 -7.30 -16.19 6.72
N LEU A 119 -6.58 -16.02 5.58
CA LEU A 119 -7.23 -15.86 4.27
C LEU A 119 -8.15 -17.02 3.93
N HIS A 120 -7.70 -18.26 4.17
CA HIS A 120 -8.52 -19.45 3.95
C HIS A 120 -9.75 -19.49 4.86
N THR A 121 -9.60 -19.16 6.14
CA THR A 121 -10.72 -19.08 7.08
C THR A 121 -11.76 -18.05 6.63
N ALA A 122 -11.32 -16.85 6.22
CA ALA A 122 -12.21 -15.82 5.70
C ALA A 122 -12.89 -16.25 4.38
N SER A 123 -12.15 -16.92 3.49
CA SER A 123 -12.70 -17.49 2.26
C SER A 123 -13.83 -18.51 2.54
N GLN A 124 -13.63 -19.39 3.51
CA GLN A 124 -14.67 -20.33 3.93
C GLN A 124 -15.89 -19.63 4.55
N ALA A 125 -15.65 -18.63 5.40
CA ALA A 125 -16.71 -17.89 6.09
C ALA A 125 -17.58 -17.04 5.15
N THR A 126 -17.00 -16.54 4.07
CA THR A 126 -17.70 -15.68 3.09
C THR A 126 -18.17 -16.43 1.84
N GLY A 127 -17.67 -17.65 1.61
CA GLY A 127 -17.88 -18.37 0.36
C GLY A 127 -17.14 -17.78 -0.84
N ILE A 128 -16.24 -16.82 -0.63
CA ILE A 128 -15.47 -16.18 -1.68
C ILE A 128 -14.18 -16.95 -1.92
N SER A 129 -14.02 -17.51 -3.12
CA SER A 129 -12.77 -18.13 -3.55
C SER A 129 -11.73 -17.07 -3.87
N LEU A 130 -10.53 -17.20 -3.30
CA LEU A 130 -9.43 -16.28 -3.56
C LEU A 130 -8.54 -16.76 -4.70
N ALA A 131 -8.28 -15.88 -5.65
CA ALA A 131 -7.22 -16.07 -6.62
C ALA A 131 -5.84 -15.84 -5.97
N GLN A 132 -4.83 -16.55 -6.46
CA GLN A 132 -3.44 -16.33 -6.07
C GLN A 132 -2.70 -15.65 -7.22
N SER A 133 -1.90 -14.66 -6.90
CA SER A 133 -1.13 -13.92 -7.89
C SER A 133 0.34 -13.80 -7.50
N ASP A 134 1.23 -14.01 -8.46
CA ASP A 134 2.65 -13.78 -8.28
C ASP A 134 3.02 -12.39 -8.87
N GLN A 135 3.15 -11.40 -7.99
CA GLN A 135 3.45 -10.01 -8.32
C GLN A 135 4.98 -9.79 -8.44
N THR A 136 5.66 -10.61 -9.23
CA THR A 136 7.13 -10.57 -9.33
C THR A 136 7.66 -9.51 -10.29
N TRP A 137 6.78 -8.74 -10.90
CA TRP A 137 7.08 -7.65 -11.82
C TRP A 137 7.07 -6.26 -11.16
N ARG A 138 6.58 -6.16 -9.92
CA ARG A 138 6.52 -4.90 -9.14
C ARG A 138 6.87 -5.12 -7.66
N ASN A 139 7.16 -4.03 -6.97
CA ASN A 139 7.28 -4.00 -5.52
C ASN A 139 6.00 -3.39 -4.94
N SER A 140 5.16 -4.21 -4.32
CA SER A 140 3.94 -3.76 -3.65
C SER A 140 4.24 -3.15 -2.27
N THR A 141 3.22 -2.53 -1.67
CA THR A 141 3.27 -2.07 -0.27
C THR A 141 3.53 -3.23 0.68
N ALA A 142 2.87 -4.38 0.50
CA ALA A 142 3.12 -5.56 1.33
C ALA A 142 4.54 -6.13 1.14
N ASN A 143 5.07 -6.11 -0.10
CA ASN A 143 6.46 -6.50 -0.34
C ASN A 143 7.44 -5.62 0.43
N ALA A 144 7.24 -4.30 0.44
CA ALA A 144 8.07 -3.36 1.20
C ALA A 144 8.01 -3.64 2.70
N ALA A 145 6.83 -3.92 3.24
CA ALA A 145 6.65 -4.28 4.65
C ALA A 145 7.35 -5.62 4.99
N MET A 146 7.20 -6.64 4.14
CA MET A 146 7.90 -7.92 4.30
C MET A 146 9.42 -7.77 4.21
N ALA A 147 9.91 -6.89 3.33
CA ALA A 147 11.34 -6.57 3.23
C ALA A 147 11.88 -5.90 4.50
N ALA A 148 11.05 -5.15 5.22
CA ALA A 148 11.36 -4.57 6.53
C ALA A 148 11.22 -5.56 7.70
N GLY A 149 10.86 -6.82 7.43
CA GLY A 149 10.75 -7.88 8.45
C GLY A 149 9.36 -7.98 9.10
N LEU A 150 8.37 -7.26 8.61
CA LEU A 150 7.00 -7.34 9.10
C LEU A 150 6.22 -8.48 8.40
N GLN A 151 5.19 -8.98 9.07
CA GLN A 151 4.23 -9.86 8.40
C GLN A 151 3.29 -9.03 7.55
N ALA A 152 3.16 -9.37 6.27
CA ALA A 152 2.29 -8.61 5.38
C ALA A 152 1.64 -9.50 4.31
N VAL A 153 0.53 -9.00 3.76
CA VAL A 153 -0.17 -9.59 2.61
C VAL A 153 -0.85 -8.48 1.82
N SER A 154 -0.84 -8.59 0.49
CA SER A 154 -1.70 -7.79 -0.39
C SER A 154 -2.98 -8.57 -0.68
N ILE A 155 -4.14 -7.93 -0.43
CA ILE A 155 -5.46 -8.38 -0.87
C ILE A 155 -5.90 -7.43 -1.98
N MET A 156 -6.27 -7.96 -3.13
CA MET A 156 -6.53 -7.13 -4.30
C MET A 156 -7.56 -7.73 -5.23
N GLY A 157 -8.23 -6.88 -6.01
CA GLY A 157 -8.96 -7.31 -7.18
C GLY A 157 -7.98 -7.62 -8.31
N LEU A 158 -8.12 -8.74 -8.96
CA LEU A 158 -7.20 -9.25 -9.97
C LEU A 158 -7.85 -9.37 -11.34
N ASP A 159 -7.10 -8.98 -12.37
CA ASP A 159 -7.30 -9.37 -13.76
C ASP A 159 -6.09 -10.21 -14.18
N GLY A 160 -6.31 -11.53 -14.24
CA GLY A 160 -5.21 -12.49 -14.38
C GLY A 160 -4.19 -12.36 -13.23
N ASN A 161 -2.96 -12.02 -13.55
CA ASN A 161 -1.85 -11.91 -12.60
C ASN A 161 -1.53 -10.45 -12.19
N LYS A 162 -2.42 -9.50 -12.52
CA LYS A 162 -2.24 -8.07 -12.23
C LYS A 162 -3.41 -7.54 -11.42
N PRO A 163 -3.22 -6.51 -10.61
CA PRO A 163 -4.36 -5.79 -10.07
C PRO A 163 -5.25 -5.26 -11.22
N ALA A 164 -6.55 -5.43 -11.06
CA ALA A 164 -7.51 -4.97 -12.05
C ALA A 164 -7.42 -3.46 -12.24
N LEU A 165 -7.55 -2.99 -13.47
CA LEU A 165 -7.45 -1.58 -13.88
C LEU A 165 -6.07 -0.93 -13.63
N TYR A 166 -5.10 -1.65 -13.10
CA TYR A 166 -3.78 -1.11 -12.75
C TYR A 166 -3.08 -0.47 -13.95
N ALA A 167 -2.75 0.83 -13.80
CA ALA A 167 -2.07 1.64 -14.81
C ALA A 167 -2.77 1.64 -16.19
N GLN A 168 -4.09 1.54 -16.20
CA GLN A 168 -4.92 1.61 -17.42
C GLN A 168 -5.68 2.93 -17.50
N SER A 169 -6.05 3.34 -18.70
CA SER A 169 -6.90 4.52 -18.92
C SER A 169 -8.30 4.35 -18.34
N ASP A 170 -8.71 3.11 -18.13
CA ASP A 170 -10.02 2.70 -17.65
C ASP A 170 -10.06 2.64 -16.10
N ASP A 171 -8.98 3.02 -15.43
CA ASP A 171 -8.94 3.20 -13.98
C ASP A 171 -9.63 4.53 -13.61
N VAL A 172 -10.93 4.53 -13.77
CA VAL A 172 -11.83 5.66 -13.52
C VAL A 172 -12.98 5.22 -12.61
N LEU A 173 -13.59 6.19 -11.93
CA LEU A 173 -14.62 5.92 -10.93
C LEU A 173 -15.82 5.15 -11.49
N GLU A 174 -16.18 5.41 -12.75
CA GLU A 174 -17.30 4.79 -13.44
C GLU A 174 -17.14 3.28 -13.65
N ASN A 175 -15.91 2.78 -13.62
CA ASN A 175 -15.57 1.36 -13.76
C ASN A 175 -15.41 0.63 -12.41
N ILE A 176 -15.65 1.31 -11.30
CA ILE A 176 -15.68 0.70 -9.98
C ILE A 176 -17.05 0.08 -9.74
N ASP A 177 -17.08 -1.21 -9.46
CA ASP A 177 -18.27 -1.93 -9.04
C ASP A 177 -18.43 -1.80 -7.51
N GLU A 178 -19.39 -0.97 -7.09
CA GLU A 178 -19.67 -0.68 -5.68
C GLU A 178 -20.12 -1.94 -4.91
N GLU A 179 -20.94 -2.79 -5.50
CA GLU A 179 -21.42 -4.02 -4.84
C GLU A 179 -20.28 -5.04 -4.70
N LEU A 180 -19.40 -5.12 -5.70
CA LEU A 180 -18.19 -5.93 -5.62
C LEU A 180 -17.27 -5.42 -4.53
N MET A 181 -17.06 -4.11 -4.45
CA MET A 181 -16.21 -3.47 -3.44
C MET A 181 -16.74 -3.76 -2.03
N LYS A 182 -18.03 -3.59 -1.80
CA LYS A 182 -18.71 -3.91 -0.54
C LYS A 182 -18.51 -5.39 -0.16
N ARG A 183 -18.79 -6.30 -1.08
CA ARG A 183 -18.59 -7.74 -0.85
C ARG A 183 -17.12 -8.08 -0.50
N ASN A 184 -16.17 -7.44 -1.18
CA ASN A 184 -14.76 -7.63 -0.92
C ASN A 184 -14.32 -6.99 0.40
N ALA A 185 -14.92 -5.87 0.80
CA ALA A 185 -14.72 -5.27 2.13
C ALA A 185 -15.22 -6.21 3.24
N ASP A 186 -16.40 -6.82 3.07
CA ASP A 186 -16.89 -7.85 4.01
C ASP A 186 -15.93 -9.03 4.17
N PHE A 187 -15.29 -9.45 3.07
CA PHE A 187 -14.23 -10.45 3.14
C PHE A 187 -13.05 -9.98 4.00
N VAL A 188 -12.58 -8.75 3.80
CA VAL A 188 -11.47 -8.16 4.58
C VAL A 188 -11.86 -8.13 6.06
N MET A 189 -13.08 -7.76 6.39
CA MET A 189 -13.57 -7.77 7.78
C MET A 189 -13.57 -9.17 8.38
N LYS A 190 -13.99 -10.19 7.64
CA LYS A 190 -13.90 -11.59 8.11
C LYS A 190 -12.46 -12.06 8.28
N PHE A 191 -11.57 -11.59 7.39
CA PHE A 191 -10.14 -11.86 7.50
C PHE A 191 -9.55 -11.23 8.77
N LEU A 192 -9.86 -9.96 9.06
CA LEU A 192 -9.42 -9.29 10.28
C LEU A 192 -9.94 -9.97 11.56
N LYS A 193 -11.16 -10.49 11.53
CA LYS A 193 -11.74 -11.24 12.67
C LYS A 193 -11.13 -12.63 12.89
N ALA A 194 -10.35 -13.13 11.95
CA ALA A 194 -9.71 -14.42 12.07
C ALA A 194 -8.38 -14.37 12.86
N PHE A 195 -7.91 -13.17 13.22
CA PHE A 195 -6.74 -12.98 14.05
C PHE A 195 -7.10 -13.19 15.51
#